data_8ea7e81135bee4e6e4958751ee5e983c
#
_entry.id   8ea7e81135bee4e6e4958751ee5e983c
#
_cell.length_a   1.000
_cell.length_b   1.000
_cell.length_c   1.000
_cell.angle_alpha   90.00
_cell.angle_beta   90.00
_cell.angle_gamma   90.00
#
_symmetry.space_group_name_H-M   'P 1'
#
loop_
_entity.id
_entity.type
_entity.pdbx_description
1 polymer ?
#
loop_
_entity_poly.entity_id
_entity_poly.type
_entity_poly.pdbx_seq_one_letter_code
_entity_poly.pdbx_strand_id
1 'polypeptide(L)'
;VNGTKVSDSVLAAGSYNTPAIIADVEAEGEGNASVTVLPAHDNVIRVITESEDHVTRKTFTINLGTEQEFPADSDERDYPAADMTVTAGSEQTSGTATEGPKKFAVDGNTSTYWHSNWTPTTVNDLWIAFELQKPTKLDALRYLPRPAGSKNGSVTEYKVQVSDDGTNWTDAGSGTW
;
A
#
# COMPACT_ATOMS: atom_id res chain seq x y z
N VAL A 1 6.01 -14.21 10.18
CA VAL A 1 5.33 -13.68 8.98
C VAL A 1 5.75 -12.22 8.81
N ASN A 2 6.30 -11.87 7.68
CA ASN A 2 6.80 -10.51 7.37
C ASN A 2 7.71 -9.95 8.47
N GLY A 3 8.66 -10.75 8.97
CA GLY A 3 9.56 -10.39 10.07
C GLY A 3 8.92 -10.33 11.47
N THR A 4 7.61 -10.51 11.59
CA THR A 4 6.91 -10.52 12.88
C THR A 4 6.74 -11.97 13.38
N LYS A 5 7.17 -12.24 14.61
CA LYS A 5 6.97 -13.56 15.24
C LYS A 5 5.50 -13.76 15.60
N VAL A 6 4.93 -14.84 15.11
CA VAL A 6 3.56 -15.26 15.48
C VAL A 6 3.59 -15.83 16.90
N SER A 7 2.65 -15.39 17.77
CA SER A 7 2.60 -15.82 19.16
C SER A 7 2.13 -17.27 19.33
N ASP A 8 2.52 -17.91 20.43
CA ASP A 8 2.16 -19.30 20.72
C ASP A 8 0.64 -19.51 20.80
N SER A 9 -0.11 -18.50 21.25
CA SER A 9 -1.58 -18.55 21.29
C SER A 9 -2.20 -18.58 19.89
N VAL A 10 -1.61 -17.84 18.93
CA VAL A 10 -2.04 -17.84 17.53
C VAL A 10 -1.63 -19.16 16.86
N LEU A 11 -0.44 -19.68 17.14
CA LEU A 11 -0.03 -20.99 16.67
C LEU A 11 -0.96 -22.11 17.16
N ALA A 12 -1.37 -22.05 18.42
CA ALA A 12 -2.34 -22.98 19.01
C ALA A 12 -3.73 -22.88 18.36
N ALA A 13 -4.12 -21.70 17.88
CA ALA A 13 -5.38 -21.49 17.15
C ALA A 13 -5.37 -22.07 15.72
N GLY A 14 -4.20 -22.43 15.20
CA GLY A 14 -4.04 -23.05 13.88
C GLY A 14 -4.14 -22.12 12.69
N SER A 15 -4.35 -20.83 12.89
CA SER A 15 -4.41 -19.85 11.79
C SER A 15 -4.00 -18.44 12.22
N TYR A 16 -3.58 -17.65 11.22
CA TYR A 16 -3.23 -16.24 11.35
C TYR A 16 -3.79 -15.46 10.16
N ASN A 17 -4.37 -14.30 10.42
CA ASN A 17 -4.87 -13.41 9.39
C ASN A 17 -3.93 -12.20 9.26
N THR A 18 -3.55 -11.87 8.05
CA THR A 18 -2.77 -10.67 7.74
C THR A 18 -3.46 -9.87 6.63
N PRO A 19 -3.45 -8.54 6.67
CA PRO A 19 -3.96 -7.73 5.57
C PRO A 19 -3.02 -7.75 4.35
N ALA A 20 -1.78 -8.22 4.48
CA ALA A 20 -0.85 -8.31 3.38
C ALA A 20 -1.34 -9.28 2.30
N ILE A 21 -1.27 -8.89 1.02
CA ILE A 21 -1.62 -9.76 -0.12
C ILE A 21 -0.49 -10.72 -0.49
N ILE A 22 0.71 -10.42 -0.06
CA ILE A 22 1.91 -11.27 -0.16
C ILE A 22 2.53 -11.34 1.22
N ALA A 23 2.96 -12.50 1.64
CA ALA A 23 3.67 -12.64 2.90
C ALA A 23 4.94 -13.47 2.72
N ASP A 24 6.01 -12.99 3.34
CA ASP A 24 7.22 -13.76 3.56
C ASP A 24 7.06 -14.57 4.86
N VAL A 25 7.26 -15.87 4.76
CA VAL A 25 7.01 -16.80 5.86
C VAL A 25 8.24 -17.65 6.09
N GLU A 26 8.85 -17.41 7.25
CA GLU A 26 9.87 -18.28 7.81
C GLU A 26 9.23 -19.13 8.93
N ALA A 27 9.49 -20.41 8.95
CA ALA A 27 8.97 -21.30 9.97
C ALA A 27 10.02 -22.33 10.38
N GLU A 28 10.07 -22.58 11.68
CA GLU A 28 10.96 -23.57 12.28
C GLU A 28 10.14 -24.62 13.03
N GLY A 29 10.58 -25.87 12.96
CA GLY A 29 10.01 -26.98 13.74
C GLY A 29 10.62 -27.05 15.13
N GLU A 30 9.88 -27.58 16.08
CA GLU A 30 10.41 -27.92 17.40
C GLU A 30 11.14 -29.25 17.34
N GLY A 31 12.35 -29.32 17.89
CA GLY A 31 13.18 -30.52 17.86
C GLY A 31 13.56 -30.91 16.44
N ASN A 32 13.33 -32.19 16.07
CA ASN A 32 13.65 -32.75 14.75
C ASN A 32 12.43 -32.78 13.80
N ALA A 33 11.37 -32.02 14.10
CA ALA A 33 10.21 -31.94 13.24
C ALA A 33 10.56 -31.27 11.90
N SER A 34 10.10 -31.84 10.81
CA SER A 34 10.22 -31.21 9.49
C SER A 34 9.17 -30.11 9.31
N VAL A 35 9.52 -29.07 8.56
CA VAL A 35 8.63 -27.97 8.25
C VAL A 35 8.61 -27.71 6.75
N THR A 36 7.42 -27.60 6.20
CA THR A 36 7.21 -27.25 4.79
C THR A 36 6.28 -26.04 4.69
N VAL A 37 6.75 -25.00 4.03
CA VAL A 37 5.92 -23.83 3.69
C VAL A 37 5.47 -24.02 2.23
N LEU A 38 4.17 -24.13 2.02
CA LEU A 38 3.60 -24.20 0.67
C LEU A 38 3.37 -22.80 0.12
N PRO A 39 3.61 -22.56 -1.18
CA PRO A 39 3.28 -21.30 -1.82
C PRO A 39 1.82 -20.91 -1.62
N ALA A 40 1.55 -19.61 -1.67
CA ALA A 40 0.18 -19.11 -1.56
C ALA A 40 -0.71 -19.68 -2.66
N HIS A 41 -1.89 -20.13 -2.26
CA HIS A 41 -2.96 -20.56 -3.16
C HIS A 41 -4.29 -20.12 -2.58
N ASP A 42 -5.14 -19.45 -3.39
CA ASP A 42 -6.41 -18.87 -2.95
C ASP A 42 -6.25 -17.97 -1.71
N ASN A 43 -5.23 -17.11 -1.72
CA ASN A 43 -4.88 -16.22 -0.62
C ASN A 43 -4.55 -16.93 0.71
N VAL A 44 -4.13 -18.17 0.66
CA VAL A 44 -3.76 -18.95 1.84
C VAL A 44 -2.37 -19.56 1.67
N ILE A 45 -1.49 -19.29 2.61
CA ILE A 45 -0.22 -19.99 2.78
C ILE A 45 -0.42 -21.09 3.83
N ARG A 46 0.08 -22.28 3.55
CA ARG A 46 0.03 -23.41 4.50
C ARG A 46 1.42 -23.77 4.96
N VAL A 47 1.59 -23.79 6.27
CA VAL A 47 2.80 -24.29 6.93
C VAL A 47 2.46 -25.66 7.51
N ILE A 48 3.16 -26.67 7.05
CA ILE A 48 2.96 -28.06 7.47
C ILE A 48 4.14 -28.46 8.33
N THR A 49 3.87 -28.97 9.52
CA THR A 49 4.87 -29.58 10.39
C THR A 49 4.60 -31.08 10.51
N GLU A 50 5.65 -31.87 10.49
CA GLU A 50 5.58 -33.32 10.62
C GLU A 50 6.63 -33.79 11.64
N SER A 51 6.22 -34.61 12.60
CA SER A 51 7.14 -35.22 13.58
C SER A 51 8.17 -36.13 12.95
N GLU A 52 9.31 -36.31 13.60
CA GLU A 52 10.41 -37.16 13.09
C GLU A 52 9.98 -38.61 12.79
N ASP A 53 9.04 -39.14 13.57
CA ASP A 53 8.47 -40.48 13.38
C ASP A 53 7.36 -40.55 12.32
N HIS A 54 7.05 -39.43 11.65
CA HIS A 54 5.99 -39.28 10.65
C HIS A 54 4.56 -39.61 11.13
N VAL A 55 4.34 -39.69 12.44
CA VAL A 55 3.03 -40.04 13.02
C VAL A 55 2.13 -38.83 13.20
N THR A 56 2.72 -37.67 13.55
CA THR A 56 1.95 -36.47 13.79
C THR A 56 2.23 -35.43 12.69
N ARG A 57 1.15 -34.98 12.05
CA ARG A 57 1.20 -33.91 11.07
C ARG A 57 0.20 -32.80 11.48
N LYS A 58 0.66 -31.55 11.48
CA LYS A 58 -0.18 -30.39 11.74
C LYS A 58 -0.07 -29.40 10.57
N THR A 59 -1.15 -28.69 10.32
CA THR A 59 -1.17 -27.61 9.35
C THR A 59 -1.57 -26.32 10.04
N PHE A 60 -0.77 -25.28 9.85
CA PHE A 60 -1.06 -23.93 10.22
C PHE A 60 -1.36 -23.12 8.97
N THR A 61 -2.40 -22.29 8.99
CA THR A 61 -2.82 -21.48 7.84
C THR A 61 -2.55 -20.00 8.07
N ILE A 62 -2.03 -19.33 7.04
CA ILE A 62 -1.89 -17.87 7.02
C ILE A 62 -2.84 -17.38 5.94
N ASN A 63 -3.89 -16.69 6.34
CA ASN A 63 -4.86 -16.10 5.43
C ASN A 63 -4.37 -14.71 5.05
N LEU A 64 -4.08 -14.52 3.77
CA LEU A 64 -3.65 -13.27 3.19
C LEU A 64 -4.84 -12.35 2.94
N GLY A 65 -4.60 -11.06 2.88
CA GLY A 65 -5.54 -10.09 2.37
C GLY A 65 -5.88 -10.39 0.90
N THR A 66 -7.00 -9.88 0.46
CA THR A 66 -7.40 -9.91 -0.95
C THR A 66 -7.10 -8.58 -1.60
N GLU A 67 -6.66 -8.59 -2.86
CA GLU A 67 -6.61 -7.37 -3.66
C GLU A 67 -8.01 -6.75 -3.73
N GLN A 68 -8.07 -5.42 -3.73
CA GLN A 68 -9.33 -4.74 -3.98
C GLN A 68 -9.66 -4.86 -5.48
N GLU A 69 -10.78 -5.50 -5.79
CA GLU A 69 -11.28 -5.57 -7.16
C GLU A 69 -12.12 -4.33 -7.47
N PHE A 70 -11.89 -3.74 -8.64
CA PHE A 70 -12.68 -2.65 -9.18
C PHE A 70 -13.47 -3.14 -10.40
N PRO A 71 -14.70 -2.63 -10.64
CA PRO A 71 -15.46 -2.97 -11.83
C PRO A 71 -14.68 -2.67 -13.11
N ALA A 72 -14.68 -3.61 -14.06
CA ALA A 72 -13.84 -3.56 -15.26
C ALA A 72 -14.14 -2.38 -16.20
N ASP A 73 -15.34 -1.81 -16.16
CA ASP A 73 -15.85 -0.86 -17.15
C ASP A 73 -16.44 0.43 -16.57
N SER A 74 -16.12 0.81 -15.34
CA SER A 74 -16.65 2.04 -14.74
C SER A 74 -15.56 3.08 -14.54
N ASP A 75 -15.94 4.36 -14.61
CA ASP A 75 -15.11 5.47 -14.11
C ASP A 75 -14.85 5.36 -12.59
N GLU A 76 -15.49 4.39 -11.93
CA GLU A 76 -15.30 4.01 -10.53
C GLU A 76 -14.05 3.13 -10.29
N ARG A 77 -13.11 3.12 -11.24
CA ARG A 77 -11.80 2.46 -11.07
C ARG A 77 -10.86 3.20 -10.13
N ASP A 78 -11.22 4.39 -9.72
CA ASP A 78 -10.39 5.15 -8.79
C ASP A 78 -10.48 4.54 -7.40
N TYR A 79 -9.33 4.37 -6.77
CA TYR A 79 -9.31 3.98 -5.37
C TYR A 79 -10.11 5.01 -4.55
N PRO A 80 -11.04 4.59 -3.67
CA PRO A 80 -11.91 5.54 -2.95
C PRO A 80 -11.10 6.52 -2.12
N ALA A 81 -11.34 7.81 -2.33
CA ALA A 81 -10.64 8.87 -1.59
C ALA A 81 -10.82 8.79 -0.07
N ALA A 82 -11.98 8.30 0.38
CA ALA A 82 -12.27 8.10 1.81
C ALA A 82 -11.40 7.00 2.45
N ASP A 83 -10.84 6.11 1.63
CA ASP A 83 -10.00 4.99 2.06
C ASP A 83 -8.49 5.30 1.88
N MET A 84 -8.15 6.56 1.62
CA MET A 84 -6.77 7.03 1.49
C MET A 84 -6.41 8.02 2.60
N THR A 85 -5.22 7.85 3.17
CA THR A 85 -4.57 8.87 3.97
C THR A 85 -3.52 9.58 3.13
N VAL A 86 -3.60 10.91 3.03
CA VAL A 86 -2.70 11.70 2.19
C VAL A 86 -1.64 12.38 3.04
N THR A 87 -0.38 12.22 2.65
CA THR A 87 0.77 12.94 3.20
C THR A 87 1.52 13.66 2.08
N ALA A 88 2.24 14.70 2.38
CA ALA A 88 3.01 15.46 1.40
C ALA A 88 4.26 16.04 2.05
N GLY A 89 5.30 16.25 1.27
CA GLY A 89 6.52 16.92 1.72
C GLY A 89 6.27 18.35 2.17
N SER A 90 5.35 19.04 1.51
CA SER A 90 4.87 20.35 1.93
C SER A 90 3.45 20.63 1.44
N GLU A 91 2.76 21.56 2.08
CA GLU A 91 1.47 22.06 1.64
C GLU A 91 1.34 23.55 1.95
N GLN A 92 0.69 24.30 1.08
CA GLN A 92 0.40 25.70 1.30
C GLN A 92 -0.77 25.83 2.28
N THR A 93 -0.53 26.47 3.42
CA THR A 93 -1.52 26.60 4.50
C THR A 93 -2.21 27.97 4.53
N SER A 94 -1.65 28.97 3.85
CA SER A 94 -2.19 30.32 3.74
C SER A 94 -2.73 30.59 2.34
N GLY A 95 -3.37 29.60 1.73
CA GLY A 95 -3.97 29.71 0.41
C GLY A 95 -5.39 30.24 0.45
N THR A 96 -6.01 30.18 -0.69
CA THR A 96 -7.45 30.41 -0.85
C THR A 96 -8.24 29.20 -0.35
N ALA A 97 -9.56 29.29 -0.30
CA ALA A 97 -10.42 28.17 0.05
C ALA A 97 -10.34 26.97 -0.95
N THR A 98 -9.68 27.18 -2.08
CA THR A 98 -9.64 26.21 -3.19
C THR A 98 -8.25 25.65 -3.50
N GLU A 99 -7.19 26.17 -2.87
CA GLU A 99 -5.83 25.70 -3.11
C GLU A 99 -5.03 25.52 -1.81
N GLY A 100 -4.09 24.61 -1.83
CA GLY A 100 -3.06 24.43 -0.83
C GLY A 100 -3.09 23.09 -0.11
N PRO A 101 -4.09 22.79 0.74
CA PRO A 101 -4.10 21.58 1.54
C PRO A 101 -3.96 20.29 0.73
N LYS A 102 -3.11 19.37 1.19
CA LYS A 102 -2.87 18.07 0.54
C LYS A 102 -4.13 17.22 0.34
N LYS A 103 -5.11 17.34 1.25
CA LYS A 103 -6.40 16.63 1.12
C LYS A 103 -7.16 16.98 -0.16
N PHE A 104 -6.90 18.12 -0.76
CA PHE A 104 -7.52 18.55 -2.01
C PHE A 104 -7.05 17.75 -3.22
N ALA A 105 -5.97 16.98 -3.09
CA ALA A 105 -5.51 16.11 -4.18
C ALA A 105 -6.47 14.94 -4.46
N VAL A 106 -7.34 14.57 -3.50
CA VAL A 106 -8.22 13.40 -3.57
C VAL A 106 -9.66 13.68 -3.11
N ASP A 107 -10.07 14.94 -2.98
CA ASP A 107 -11.39 15.29 -2.46
C ASP A 107 -12.54 15.17 -3.48
N GLY A 108 -12.22 14.77 -4.71
CA GLY A 108 -13.19 14.63 -5.79
C GLY A 108 -13.69 15.96 -6.37
N ASN A 109 -13.17 17.09 -5.93
CA ASN A 109 -13.59 18.41 -6.38
C ASN A 109 -12.58 19.00 -7.38
N THR A 110 -12.92 19.05 -8.64
CA THR A 110 -12.05 19.58 -9.70
C THR A 110 -11.73 21.06 -9.61
N SER A 111 -12.38 21.78 -8.69
CA SER A 111 -12.10 23.21 -8.41
C SER A 111 -11.10 23.43 -7.30
N THR A 112 -10.72 22.38 -6.58
CA THR A 112 -9.72 22.40 -5.51
C THR A 112 -8.46 21.66 -5.96
N TYR A 113 -7.31 22.00 -5.41
CA TYR A 113 -6.06 21.31 -5.71
C TYR A 113 -5.03 21.47 -4.60
N TRP A 114 -4.20 20.46 -4.44
CA TRP A 114 -3.01 20.55 -3.61
C TRP A 114 -1.99 21.50 -4.25
N HIS A 115 -1.34 22.29 -3.42
CA HIS A 115 -0.19 23.09 -3.78
C HIS A 115 0.88 22.97 -2.70
N SER A 116 2.11 22.67 -3.12
CA SER A 116 3.26 22.71 -2.22
C SER A 116 3.44 24.12 -1.64
N ASN A 117 4.18 24.25 -0.55
CA ASN A 117 4.50 25.54 0.02
C ASN A 117 5.13 26.47 -1.02
N TRP A 118 4.69 27.72 -1.07
CA TRP A 118 5.21 28.69 -2.02
C TRP A 118 6.63 29.16 -1.72
N THR A 119 7.03 29.16 -0.45
CA THR A 119 8.37 29.64 -0.04
C THR A 119 8.79 29.07 1.32
N PRO A 120 10.03 28.64 1.48
CA PRO A 120 10.94 28.13 0.45
C PRO A 120 10.58 26.67 0.15
N THR A 121 10.46 26.29 -1.10
CA THR A 121 10.25 24.91 -1.50
C THR A 121 11.50 24.37 -2.17
N THR A 122 11.95 23.24 -1.71
CA THR A 122 13.05 22.47 -2.34
C THR A 122 12.48 21.31 -3.12
N VAL A 123 13.24 20.75 -4.06
CA VAL A 123 12.83 19.54 -4.79
C VAL A 123 12.46 18.39 -3.84
N ASN A 124 13.13 18.34 -2.68
CA ASN A 124 12.89 17.29 -1.66
C ASN A 124 11.52 17.41 -0.98
N ASP A 125 10.84 18.55 -1.11
CA ASP A 125 9.53 18.79 -0.53
C ASP A 125 8.38 18.62 -1.55
N LEU A 126 8.74 18.31 -2.81
CA LEU A 126 7.80 18.17 -3.93
C LEU A 126 7.35 16.71 -4.10
N TRP A 127 6.73 16.15 -3.07
CA TRP A 127 6.15 14.81 -3.14
C TRP A 127 4.80 14.78 -2.45
N ILE A 128 3.97 13.87 -2.88
CA ILE A 128 2.71 13.51 -2.25
C ILE A 128 2.62 11.98 -2.17
N ALA A 129 2.15 11.45 -1.07
CA ALA A 129 1.99 10.02 -0.86
C ALA A 129 0.58 9.69 -0.38
N PHE A 130 0.09 8.56 -0.83
CA PHE A 130 -1.23 8.02 -0.54
C PHE A 130 -1.05 6.67 0.16
N GLU A 131 -1.48 6.61 1.41
CA GLU A 131 -1.56 5.36 2.15
C GLU A 131 -2.96 4.78 1.93
N LEU A 132 -3.01 3.58 1.38
CA LEU A 132 -4.24 2.87 1.08
C LEU A 132 -4.66 2.04 2.29
N GLN A 133 -5.94 2.03 2.64
CA GLN A 133 -6.43 1.23 3.77
C GLN A 133 -6.28 -0.28 3.54
N LYS A 134 -6.20 -0.70 2.28
CA LYS A 134 -5.99 -2.10 1.91
C LYS A 134 -4.86 -2.20 0.90
N PRO A 135 -4.01 -3.23 1.00
CA PRO A 135 -3.07 -3.55 -0.06
C PRO A 135 -3.83 -3.73 -1.38
N THR A 136 -3.45 -2.97 -2.40
CA THR A 136 -4.18 -2.91 -3.67
C THR A 136 -3.19 -2.87 -4.81
N LYS A 137 -3.42 -3.69 -5.82
CA LYS A 137 -2.70 -3.59 -7.08
C LYS A 137 -3.22 -2.38 -7.85
N LEU A 138 -2.31 -1.46 -8.15
CA LEU A 138 -2.60 -0.27 -8.94
C LEU A 138 -2.05 -0.44 -10.36
N ASP A 139 -2.87 -0.14 -11.34
CA ASP A 139 -2.48 -0.20 -12.76
C ASP A 139 -2.10 1.17 -13.32
N ALA A 140 -2.61 2.25 -12.72
CA ALA A 140 -2.41 3.59 -13.23
C ALA A 140 -2.48 4.66 -12.13
N LEU A 141 -1.85 5.78 -12.42
CA LEU A 141 -2.00 7.04 -11.70
C LEU A 141 -2.62 8.07 -12.67
N ARG A 142 -3.74 8.66 -12.29
CA ARG A 142 -4.33 9.79 -13.00
C ARG A 142 -3.92 11.11 -12.36
N TYR A 143 -3.38 12.00 -13.16
CA TYR A 143 -3.07 13.36 -12.74
C TYR A 143 -4.03 14.34 -13.41
N LEU A 144 -4.80 15.06 -12.60
CA LEU A 144 -5.58 16.19 -13.06
C LEU A 144 -4.81 17.47 -12.72
N PRO A 145 -4.31 18.22 -13.74
CA PRO A 145 -3.64 19.49 -13.49
C PRO A 145 -4.61 20.52 -12.90
N ARG A 146 -4.05 21.53 -12.23
CA ARG A 146 -4.84 22.62 -11.67
C ARG A 146 -5.75 23.25 -12.74
N PRO A 147 -6.92 23.83 -12.34
CA PRO A 147 -7.82 24.53 -13.26
C PRO A 147 -7.13 25.62 -14.09
N ALA A 148 -7.69 25.92 -15.27
CA ALA A 148 -7.11 26.84 -16.23
C ALA A 148 -6.76 28.23 -15.60
N GLY A 149 -5.67 28.80 -16.07
CA GLY A 149 -5.16 30.10 -15.63
C GLY A 149 -3.64 30.08 -15.45
N SER A 150 -3.17 29.92 -14.23
CA SER A 150 -1.74 29.82 -13.96
C SER A 150 -1.24 28.40 -14.14
N LYS A 151 -0.07 28.23 -14.73
CA LYS A 151 0.63 26.95 -14.83
C LYS A 151 1.63 26.72 -13.69
N ASN A 152 1.71 27.65 -12.73
CA ASN A 152 2.60 27.49 -11.59
C ASN A 152 2.21 26.26 -10.78
N GLY A 153 3.19 25.42 -10.44
CA GLY A 153 2.98 24.19 -9.69
C GLY A 153 2.41 23.02 -10.51
N SER A 154 2.23 23.17 -11.82
CA SER A 154 1.89 22.01 -12.68
C SER A 154 3.05 21.02 -12.68
N VAL A 155 2.73 19.75 -12.52
CA VAL A 155 3.71 18.67 -12.59
C VAL A 155 4.03 18.41 -14.06
N THR A 156 5.30 18.56 -14.44
CA THR A 156 5.78 18.32 -15.79
C THR A 156 6.68 17.10 -15.88
N GLU A 157 7.24 16.70 -14.76
CA GLU A 157 8.09 15.53 -14.62
C GLU A 157 7.72 14.83 -13.31
N TYR A 158 7.66 13.50 -13.34
CA TYR A 158 7.25 12.73 -12.18
C TYR A 158 8.03 11.43 -12.02
N LYS A 159 8.08 10.95 -10.79
CA LYS A 159 8.56 9.63 -10.40
C LYS A 159 7.52 9.01 -9.47
N VAL A 160 7.10 7.79 -9.79
CA VAL A 160 6.19 7.00 -8.95
C VAL A 160 7.01 5.98 -8.18
N GLN A 161 6.75 5.90 -6.90
CA GLN A 161 7.33 4.90 -6.00
C GLN A 161 6.22 4.21 -5.23
N VAL A 162 6.45 2.96 -4.86
CA VAL A 162 5.55 2.15 -4.02
C VAL A 162 6.28 1.67 -2.78
N SER A 163 5.54 1.48 -1.70
CA SER A 163 6.07 0.99 -0.42
C SER A 163 5.00 0.19 0.31
N ASP A 164 5.41 -0.87 0.99
CA ASP A 164 4.55 -1.67 1.87
C ASP A 164 4.59 -1.19 3.33
N ASP A 165 5.58 -0.37 3.69
CA ASP A 165 5.84 0.05 5.08
C ASP A 165 5.93 1.58 5.28
N GLY A 166 5.79 2.36 4.20
CA GLY A 166 5.91 3.81 4.21
C GLY A 166 7.33 4.34 4.45
N THR A 167 8.33 3.45 4.53
CA THR A 167 9.73 3.78 4.85
C THR A 167 10.66 3.38 3.71
N ASN A 168 10.49 2.17 3.20
CA ASN A 168 11.29 1.63 2.11
C ASN A 168 10.52 1.75 0.80
N TRP A 169 11.01 2.60 -0.11
CA TRP A 169 10.33 2.93 -1.36
C TRP A 169 11.03 2.31 -2.57
N THR A 170 10.25 1.70 -3.44
CA THR A 170 10.73 1.09 -4.69
C THR A 170 10.19 1.87 -5.89
N ASP A 171 11.03 2.11 -6.89
CA ASP A 171 10.64 2.79 -8.12
C ASP A 171 9.66 1.94 -8.92
N ALA A 172 8.49 2.49 -9.23
CA ALA A 172 7.46 1.85 -10.04
C ALA A 172 7.39 2.46 -11.45
N GLY A 173 7.80 3.71 -11.62
CA GLY A 173 7.83 4.36 -12.92
C GLY A 173 8.20 5.84 -12.85
N SER A 174 8.45 6.44 -14.02
CA SER A 174 8.68 7.87 -14.15
C SER A 174 8.32 8.34 -15.55
N GLY A 175 8.10 9.63 -15.72
CA GLY A 175 7.79 10.21 -17.02
C GLY A 175 7.64 11.72 -16.97
N THR A 176 7.16 12.25 -18.10
CA THR A 176 6.83 13.68 -18.28
C THR A 176 5.39 13.81 -18.74
N TRP A 177 4.74 14.91 -18.37
CA TRP A 177 3.40 15.29 -18.85
C TRP A 177 3.43 16.56 -19.67
#